data_79ed1c1a50624d14ec88c735fecf3dac
#
_entry.id   79ed1c1a50624d14ec88c735fecf3dac
#
_cell.length_a   1.000
_cell.length_b   1.000
_cell.length_c   1.000
_cell.angle_alpha   90.00
_cell.angle_beta   90.00
_cell.angle_gamma   90.00
#
_symmetry.space_group_name_H-M   'P 1'
#
loop_
_entity.id
_entity.type
_entity.pdbx_description
1 polymer ?
#
loop_
_entity_poly.entity_id
_entity_poly.type
_entity_poly.pdbx_seq_one_letter_code
_entity_poly.pdbx_strand_id
1 'polypeptide(L)'
;NDIFAAFNSCPLDQVRVVIIGQDPYHGTGQAHGLCFSVKKGIKTPPSLRNIYKELHNDVGTPLKPPHGCLTKWCEQGVFLLNTTLTVRAHNANSHSKIGWDKFTKQVVRVINTQKEGVVFLLWGKHAHKAAEGVSRSKHHVFISSHPSPLGATKTNKPFIGSRCFSKTNDILMKQGGKAIDWNV
;
A
#
# COMPACT_ATOMS: atom_id res chain seq x y z
N ASN A 1 16.95 11.20 -0.18
CA ASN A 1 17.39 9.81 -0.43
C ASN A 1 16.33 8.76 -0.04
N ASP A 2 15.04 9.13 -0.05
CA ASP A 2 13.97 8.25 0.44
C ASP A 2 13.36 7.35 -0.69
N ILE A 3 13.89 7.40 -1.92
CA ILE A 3 13.32 6.68 -3.09
C ILE A 3 13.12 5.18 -2.81
N PHE A 4 14.06 4.57 -2.11
CA PHE A 4 14.04 3.15 -1.76
C PHE A 4 13.61 2.87 -0.31
N ALA A 5 12.94 3.82 0.35
CA ALA A 5 12.54 3.66 1.76
C ALA A 5 11.66 2.43 1.99
N ALA A 6 10.78 2.06 1.05
CA ALA A 6 9.98 0.84 1.16
C ALA A 6 10.85 -0.41 1.33
N PHE A 7 11.93 -0.52 0.54
CA PHE A 7 12.87 -1.65 0.57
C PHE A 7 13.70 -1.67 1.84
N ASN A 8 14.16 -0.49 2.29
CA ASN A 8 14.98 -0.36 3.49
C ASN A 8 14.18 -0.60 4.78
N SER A 9 12.88 -0.25 4.78
CA SER A 9 12.00 -0.38 5.95
C SER A 9 11.29 -1.73 6.05
N CYS A 10 11.24 -2.49 4.95
CA CYS A 10 10.61 -3.81 4.90
C CYS A 10 11.42 -4.72 3.96
N PRO A 11 12.51 -5.35 4.44
CA PRO A 11 13.30 -6.32 3.68
C PRO A 11 12.47 -7.51 3.19
N LEU A 12 12.89 -8.16 2.10
CA LEU A 12 12.13 -9.22 1.45
C LEU A 12 11.73 -10.37 2.39
N ASP A 13 12.62 -10.79 3.26
CA ASP A 13 12.37 -11.85 4.25
C ASP A 13 11.25 -11.49 5.23
N GLN A 14 11.06 -10.20 5.53
CA GLN A 14 10.04 -9.68 6.44
C GLN A 14 8.70 -9.39 5.74
N VAL A 15 8.62 -9.40 4.41
CA VAL A 15 7.38 -9.09 3.69
C VAL A 15 6.29 -10.10 4.00
N ARG A 16 5.18 -9.60 4.55
CA ARG A 16 3.95 -10.34 4.89
C ARG A 16 2.72 -9.80 4.16
N VAL A 17 2.70 -8.49 3.93
CA VAL A 17 1.62 -7.77 3.23
C VAL A 17 2.25 -6.87 2.18
N VAL A 18 1.63 -6.77 1.01
CA VAL A 18 2.04 -5.85 -0.06
C VAL A 18 0.89 -4.90 -0.37
N ILE A 19 1.14 -3.61 -0.30
CA ILE A 19 0.22 -2.56 -0.75
C ILE A 19 0.90 -1.83 -1.91
N ILE A 20 0.18 -1.66 -3.03
CA ILE A 20 0.74 -1.05 -4.23
C ILE A 20 0.02 0.28 -4.51
N GLY A 21 0.81 1.37 -4.51
CA GLY A 21 0.40 2.69 -4.98
C GLY A 21 0.85 2.95 -6.41
N GLN A 22 0.52 4.12 -6.96
CA GLN A 22 0.87 4.50 -8.33
C GLN A 22 2.21 5.23 -8.36
N ASP A 23 2.25 6.47 -7.94
CA ASP A 23 3.42 7.35 -7.89
C ASP A 23 3.46 8.11 -6.56
N PRO A 24 4.61 8.71 -6.20
CA PRO A 24 4.73 9.49 -4.97
C PRO A 24 3.83 10.74 -5.01
N TYR A 25 3.44 11.22 -3.86
CA TYR A 25 2.85 12.57 -3.76
C TYR A 25 3.84 13.60 -4.29
N HIS A 26 3.35 14.53 -5.11
CA HIS A 26 4.19 15.50 -5.83
C HIS A 26 4.31 16.87 -5.16
N GLY A 27 3.61 17.10 -4.05
CA GLY A 27 3.77 18.32 -3.26
C GLY A 27 5.08 18.34 -2.49
N THR A 28 5.62 19.53 -2.28
CA THR A 28 6.89 19.72 -1.56
C THR A 28 6.85 19.08 -0.18
N GLY A 29 7.84 18.22 0.11
CA GLY A 29 8.00 17.56 1.41
C GLY A 29 7.00 16.46 1.75
N GLN A 30 6.06 16.12 0.86
CA GLN A 30 5.03 15.11 1.12
C GLN A 30 5.58 13.68 1.12
N ALA A 31 6.14 13.26 -0.02
CA ALA A 31 6.60 11.89 -0.22
C ALA A 31 7.86 11.58 0.58
N HIS A 32 7.97 10.33 1.04
CA HIS A 32 9.17 9.79 1.69
C HIS A 32 9.44 8.32 1.34
N GLY A 33 9.05 7.90 0.13
CA GLY A 33 9.36 6.59 -0.44
C GLY A 33 8.43 5.44 -0.07
N LEU A 34 7.34 5.72 0.66
CA LEU A 34 6.30 4.75 1.02
C LEU A 34 4.98 5.13 0.35
N CYS A 35 4.32 4.23 -0.34
CA CYS A 35 3.05 4.53 -0.99
C CYS A 35 1.97 4.94 0.03
N PHE A 36 1.12 5.90 -0.36
CA PHE A 36 0.07 6.52 0.45
C PHE A 36 0.55 7.30 1.70
N SER A 37 1.80 7.18 2.10
CA SER A 37 2.36 7.78 3.31
C SER A 37 2.90 9.19 3.06
N VAL A 38 2.81 10.04 4.08
CA VAL A 38 3.44 11.37 4.12
C VAL A 38 4.27 11.53 5.38
N LYS A 39 5.25 12.45 5.37
CA LYS A 39 6.05 12.76 6.57
C LYS A 39 5.16 13.29 7.70
N LYS A 40 5.60 13.08 8.96
CA LYS A 40 4.96 13.71 10.13
C LYS A 40 4.94 15.23 9.96
N GLY A 41 3.86 15.87 10.38
CA GLY A 41 3.65 17.32 10.20
C GLY A 41 3.03 17.70 8.85
N ILE A 42 2.98 16.80 7.87
CA ILE A 42 2.32 17.03 6.59
C ILE A 42 0.83 16.70 6.70
N LYS A 43 -0.01 17.57 6.12
CA LYS A 43 -1.47 17.36 6.07
C LYS A 43 -1.81 16.03 5.38
N THR A 44 -2.61 15.22 6.04
CA THR A 44 -3.04 13.90 5.52
C THR A 44 -3.77 14.04 4.18
N PRO A 45 -3.29 13.40 3.10
CA PRO A 45 -3.92 13.47 1.78
C PRO A 45 -5.30 12.80 1.74
N PRO A 46 -6.14 13.13 0.74
CA PRO A 46 -7.52 12.63 0.66
C PRO A 46 -7.63 11.09 0.60
N SER A 47 -6.76 10.41 -0.16
CA SER A 47 -6.75 8.95 -0.23
C SER A 47 -6.39 8.33 1.12
N LEU A 48 -5.42 8.89 1.83
CA LEU A 48 -5.03 8.39 3.15
C LEU A 48 -6.12 8.62 4.21
N ARG A 49 -6.88 9.73 4.10
CA ARG A 49 -8.07 9.92 4.96
C ARG A 49 -9.11 8.83 4.75
N ASN A 50 -9.34 8.39 3.52
CA ASN A 50 -10.24 7.28 3.24
C ASN A 50 -9.68 5.93 3.73
N ILE A 51 -8.36 5.73 3.69
CA ILE A 51 -7.70 4.57 4.30
C ILE A 51 -7.97 4.57 5.81
N TYR A 52 -7.81 5.69 6.49
CA TYR A 52 -8.11 5.81 7.93
C TYR A 52 -9.60 5.61 8.25
N LYS A 53 -10.50 6.09 7.36
CA LYS A 53 -11.94 5.84 7.52
C LYS A 53 -12.27 4.35 7.44
N GLU A 54 -11.68 3.63 6.48
CA GLU A 54 -11.87 2.18 6.38
C GLU A 54 -11.27 1.45 7.59
N LEU A 55 -10.07 1.81 8.02
CA LEU A 55 -9.44 1.28 9.23
C LEU A 55 -10.29 1.47 10.47
N HIS A 56 -10.87 2.67 10.65
CA HIS A 56 -11.78 2.95 11.76
C HIS A 56 -13.00 2.03 11.73
N ASN A 57 -13.63 1.89 10.57
CA ASN A 57 -14.84 1.07 10.39
C ASN A 57 -14.56 -0.44 10.51
N ASP A 58 -13.37 -0.89 10.09
CA ASP A 58 -13.02 -2.31 10.00
C ASP A 58 -12.38 -2.85 11.28
N VAL A 59 -11.42 -2.12 11.85
CA VAL A 59 -10.60 -2.59 12.98
C VAL A 59 -10.58 -1.63 14.18
N GLY A 60 -11.35 -0.54 14.15
CA GLY A 60 -11.56 0.35 15.30
C GLY A 60 -10.40 1.30 15.59
N THR A 61 -9.48 1.55 14.66
CA THR A 61 -8.41 2.55 14.85
C THR A 61 -8.98 3.98 14.92
N PRO A 62 -8.24 4.97 15.41
CA PRO A 62 -8.69 6.36 15.41
C PRO A 62 -9.05 6.84 14.00
N LEU A 63 -10.23 7.48 13.86
CA LEU A 63 -10.68 8.06 12.58
C LEU A 63 -9.77 9.19 12.09
N LYS A 64 -9.16 9.91 13.02
CA LYS A 64 -8.23 11.02 12.77
C LYS A 64 -6.92 10.76 13.51
N PRO A 65 -6.02 9.92 12.97
CA PRO A 65 -4.70 9.72 13.57
C PRO A 65 -3.88 11.02 13.62
N PRO A 66 -2.89 11.10 14.49
CA PRO A 66 -2.11 12.33 14.70
C PRO A 66 -1.22 12.72 13.50
N HIS A 67 -0.93 11.78 12.61
CA HIS A 67 -0.09 12.00 11.42
C HIS A 67 -0.40 11.01 10.29
N GLY A 68 0.20 11.25 9.10
CA GLY A 68 0.05 10.41 7.91
C GLY A 68 1.27 9.52 7.60
N CYS A 69 2.15 9.31 8.57
CA CYS A 69 3.36 8.49 8.38
C CYS A 69 3.07 7.01 8.69
N LEU A 70 3.25 6.15 7.68
CA LEU A 70 2.95 4.71 7.76
C LEU A 70 4.19 3.83 8.02
N THR A 71 5.31 4.40 8.44
CA THR A 71 6.56 3.65 8.69
C THR A 71 6.34 2.49 9.66
N LYS A 72 5.54 2.68 10.70
CA LYS A 72 5.18 1.62 11.67
C LYS A 72 4.55 0.38 11.03
N TRP A 73 3.86 0.52 9.88
CA TRP A 73 3.35 -0.62 9.13
C TRP A 73 4.48 -1.39 8.46
N CYS A 74 5.46 -0.67 7.87
CA CYS A 74 6.61 -1.31 7.23
C CYS A 74 7.43 -2.14 8.23
N GLU A 75 7.62 -1.65 9.45
CA GLU A 75 8.32 -2.32 10.55
C GLU A 75 7.65 -3.65 10.95
N GLN A 76 6.39 -3.86 10.56
CA GLN A 76 5.62 -5.08 10.80
C GLN A 76 5.51 -5.98 9.55
N GLY A 77 6.24 -5.69 8.48
CA GLY A 77 6.24 -6.48 7.26
C GLY A 77 5.20 -6.06 6.22
N VAL A 78 4.68 -4.82 6.29
CA VAL A 78 3.84 -4.24 5.24
C VAL A 78 4.72 -3.51 4.23
N PHE A 79 4.88 -4.07 3.04
CA PHE A 79 5.67 -3.49 1.96
C PHE A 79 4.85 -2.48 1.17
N LEU A 80 5.16 -1.19 1.31
CA LEU A 80 4.43 -0.05 0.75
C LEU A 80 5.08 0.44 -0.55
N LEU A 81 4.82 -0.25 -1.66
CA LEU A 81 5.45 -0.02 -2.96
C LEU A 81 4.65 0.92 -3.86
N ASN A 82 5.26 1.93 -4.45
CA ASN A 82 4.73 2.61 -5.62
C ASN A 82 5.20 1.93 -6.91
N THR A 83 4.38 1.90 -7.97
CA THR A 83 4.80 1.39 -9.29
C THR A 83 5.78 2.32 -9.99
N THR A 84 5.77 3.61 -9.66
CA THR A 84 6.72 4.64 -10.10
C THR A 84 7.35 5.24 -8.85
N LEU A 85 8.68 5.20 -8.69
CA LEU A 85 9.33 5.57 -7.43
C LEU A 85 9.70 7.06 -7.35
N THR A 86 9.64 7.80 -8.45
CA THR A 86 9.94 9.22 -8.50
C THR A 86 8.86 10.01 -9.24
N VAL A 87 8.80 11.31 -8.98
CA VAL A 87 7.87 12.23 -9.61
C VAL A 87 8.51 13.63 -9.64
N ARG A 88 8.19 14.46 -10.63
CA ARG A 88 8.56 15.88 -10.61
C ARG A 88 7.67 16.62 -9.62
N ALA A 89 8.26 17.58 -8.90
CA ALA A 89 7.48 18.46 -8.02
C ALA A 89 6.30 19.11 -8.79
N HIS A 90 5.14 19.08 -8.16
CA HIS A 90 3.88 19.63 -8.67
C HIS A 90 3.35 19.05 -10.00
N ASN A 91 3.92 17.91 -10.47
CA ASN A 91 3.52 17.32 -11.74
C ASN A 91 3.27 15.81 -11.56
N ALA A 92 2.05 15.47 -11.15
CA ALA A 92 1.63 14.09 -10.94
C ALA A 92 1.89 13.22 -12.18
N ASN A 93 2.29 11.97 -11.96
CA ASN A 93 2.50 10.97 -13.00
C ASN A 93 3.61 11.29 -14.01
N SER A 94 4.42 12.32 -13.76
CA SER A 94 5.45 12.82 -14.69
C SER A 94 6.54 11.82 -15.05
N HIS A 95 6.79 10.81 -14.21
CA HIS A 95 7.80 9.76 -14.43
C HIS A 95 7.20 8.38 -14.74
N SER A 96 5.93 8.31 -15.11
CA SER A 96 5.24 7.05 -15.40
C SER A 96 5.80 6.24 -16.58
N LYS A 97 6.59 6.91 -17.47
CA LYS A 97 7.14 6.31 -18.70
C LYS A 97 8.68 6.23 -18.72
N ILE A 98 9.36 6.43 -17.59
CA ILE A 98 10.83 6.41 -17.56
C ILE A 98 11.44 5.05 -17.15
N GLY A 99 10.60 4.00 -17.04
CA GLY A 99 11.05 2.63 -16.82
C GLY A 99 10.91 2.09 -15.41
N TRP A 100 10.39 2.85 -14.45
CA TRP A 100 10.11 2.38 -13.10
C TRP A 100 9.17 1.17 -13.07
N ASP A 101 8.20 1.11 -13.97
CA ASP A 101 7.24 0.02 -14.09
C ASP A 101 7.92 -1.33 -14.36
N LYS A 102 8.98 -1.35 -15.14
CA LYS A 102 9.78 -2.56 -15.40
C LYS A 102 10.46 -3.06 -14.12
N PHE A 103 11.08 -2.14 -13.38
CA PHE A 103 11.73 -2.44 -12.11
C PHE A 103 10.71 -2.96 -11.08
N THR A 104 9.63 -2.25 -10.85
CA THR A 104 8.63 -2.61 -9.83
C THR A 104 7.86 -3.89 -10.17
N LYS A 105 7.66 -4.20 -11.46
CA LYS A 105 7.16 -5.52 -11.88
C LYS A 105 8.12 -6.65 -11.49
N GLN A 106 9.43 -6.46 -11.63
CA GLN A 106 10.40 -7.47 -11.19
C GLN A 106 10.38 -7.62 -9.67
N VAL A 107 10.22 -6.54 -8.90
CA VAL A 107 10.06 -6.61 -7.44
C VAL A 107 8.84 -7.46 -7.07
N VAL A 108 7.68 -7.23 -7.68
CA VAL A 108 6.46 -8.03 -7.44
C VAL A 108 6.69 -9.49 -7.84
N ARG A 109 7.39 -9.76 -8.96
CA ARG A 109 7.74 -11.11 -9.40
C ARG A 109 8.65 -11.82 -8.40
N VAL A 110 9.65 -11.14 -7.86
CA VAL A 110 10.56 -11.71 -6.82
C VAL A 110 9.76 -12.10 -5.59
N ILE A 111 8.89 -11.22 -5.08
CA ILE A 111 8.00 -11.54 -3.95
C ILE A 111 7.12 -12.76 -4.29
N ASN A 112 6.49 -12.77 -5.46
CA ASN A 112 5.62 -13.86 -5.90
C ASN A 112 6.35 -15.21 -6.02
N THR A 113 7.62 -15.21 -6.40
CA THR A 113 8.38 -16.45 -6.59
C THR A 113 9.08 -16.94 -5.32
N GLN A 114 9.59 -16.02 -4.50
CA GLN A 114 10.42 -16.35 -3.34
C GLN A 114 9.66 -16.40 -2.01
N LYS A 115 8.42 -15.92 -1.97
CA LYS A 115 7.58 -15.93 -0.76
C LYS A 115 6.35 -16.81 -0.95
N GLU A 116 5.72 -17.17 0.15
CA GLU A 116 4.43 -17.85 0.22
C GLU A 116 3.55 -17.18 1.26
N GLY A 117 2.22 -17.27 1.08
CA GLY A 117 1.26 -16.77 2.05
C GLY A 117 1.20 -15.23 2.18
N VAL A 118 1.84 -14.46 1.28
CA VAL A 118 1.80 -13.00 1.32
C VAL A 118 0.40 -12.50 0.97
N VAL A 119 -0.06 -11.47 1.67
CA VAL A 119 -1.35 -10.82 1.41
C VAL A 119 -1.12 -9.59 0.53
N PHE A 120 -1.71 -9.58 -0.65
CA PHE A 120 -1.68 -8.45 -1.58
C PHE A 120 -2.95 -7.63 -1.47
N LEU A 121 -2.84 -6.36 -1.08
CA LEU A 121 -3.93 -5.39 -1.04
C LEU A 121 -3.83 -4.50 -2.29
N LEU A 122 -4.69 -4.77 -3.27
CA LEU A 122 -4.64 -4.14 -4.59
C LEU A 122 -5.81 -3.16 -4.75
N TRP A 123 -5.53 -1.88 -4.59
CA TRP A 123 -6.52 -0.81 -4.60
C TRP A 123 -6.48 -0.02 -5.91
N GLY A 124 -7.48 -0.25 -6.77
CA GLY A 124 -7.62 0.39 -8.06
C GLY A 124 -6.86 -0.29 -9.21
N LYS A 125 -7.13 0.14 -10.43
CA LYS A 125 -6.67 -0.50 -11.67
C LYS A 125 -5.14 -0.60 -11.79
N HIS A 126 -4.39 0.42 -11.32
CA HIS A 126 -2.92 0.42 -11.39
C HIS A 126 -2.31 -0.70 -10.53
N ALA A 127 -2.78 -0.85 -9.29
CA ALA A 127 -2.34 -1.92 -8.41
C ALA A 127 -2.70 -3.30 -8.97
N HIS A 128 -3.92 -3.46 -9.51
CA HIS A 128 -4.34 -4.71 -10.17
C HIS A 128 -3.39 -5.10 -11.29
N LYS A 129 -3.10 -4.15 -12.21
CA LYS A 129 -2.19 -4.38 -13.34
C LYS A 129 -0.75 -4.71 -12.91
N ALA A 130 -0.26 -4.04 -11.87
CA ALA A 130 1.09 -4.26 -11.36
C ALA A 130 1.27 -5.66 -10.74
N ALA A 131 0.21 -6.26 -10.21
CA ALA A 131 0.21 -7.56 -9.57
C ALA A 131 -0.59 -8.64 -10.36
N GLU A 132 -0.83 -8.43 -11.66
CA GLU A 132 -1.65 -9.34 -12.49
C GLU A 132 -1.11 -10.78 -12.51
N GLY A 133 0.22 -10.94 -12.46
CA GLY A 133 0.89 -12.25 -12.46
C GLY A 133 1.07 -12.90 -11.08
N VAL A 134 0.49 -12.35 -10.01
CA VAL A 134 0.61 -12.93 -8.66
C VAL A 134 -0.21 -14.21 -8.55
N SER A 135 0.44 -15.29 -8.12
CA SER A 135 -0.16 -16.62 -7.96
C SER A 135 -1.15 -16.65 -6.79
N ARG A 136 -2.42 -16.86 -7.11
CA ARG A 136 -3.49 -17.00 -6.11
C ARG A 136 -3.49 -18.34 -5.37
N SER A 137 -2.74 -19.32 -5.85
CA SER A 137 -2.52 -20.59 -5.14
C SER A 137 -1.44 -20.47 -4.06
N LYS A 138 -0.54 -19.48 -4.19
CA LYS A 138 0.56 -19.23 -3.23
C LYS A 138 0.28 -18.07 -2.29
N HIS A 139 -0.51 -17.09 -2.71
CA HIS A 139 -0.73 -15.81 -2.04
C HIS A 139 -2.20 -15.47 -1.93
N HIS A 140 -2.53 -14.55 -1.02
CA HIS A 140 -3.87 -14.02 -0.85
C HIS A 140 -3.99 -12.66 -1.51
N VAL A 141 -5.04 -12.46 -2.32
CA VAL A 141 -5.21 -11.22 -3.10
C VAL A 141 -6.57 -10.61 -2.82
N PHE A 142 -6.60 -9.45 -2.20
CA PHE A 142 -7.79 -8.63 -2.02
C PHE A 142 -7.82 -7.46 -3.00
N ILE A 143 -8.91 -7.34 -3.71
CA ILE A 143 -9.09 -6.35 -4.77
C ILE A 143 -10.25 -5.44 -4.42
N SER A 144 -10.03 -4.13 -4.48
CA SER A 144 -11.08 -3.10 -4.35
C SER A 144 -10.80 -1.91 -5.27
N SER A 145 -11.72 -0.95 -5.28
CA SER A 145 -11.49 0.34 -5.92
C SER A 145 -10.37 1.12 -5.21
N HIS A 146 -9.89 2.19 -5.85
CA HIS A 146 -8.87 3.06 -5.26
C HIS A 146 -9.45 3.88 -4.08
N PRO A 147 -8.70 4.11 -3.00
CA PRO A 147 -9.18 4.89 -1.84
C PRO A 147 -9.33 6.40 -2.10
N SER A 148 -9.10 6.88 -3.32
CA SER A 148 -9.35 8.29 -3.67
C SER A 148 -10.82 8.68 -3.48
N PRO A 149 -11.13 9.98 -3.26
CA PRO A 149 -12.51 10.46 -3.16
C PRO A 149 -13.39 10.11 -4.36
N LEU A 150 -12.78 9.96 -5.54
CA LEU A 150 -13.50 9.59 -6.77
C LEU A 150 -13.83 8.11 -6.85
N GLY A 151 -13.10 7.24 -6.15
CA GLY A 151 -13.22 5.78 -6.28
C GLY A 151 -13.70 5.05 -5.04
N ALA A 152 -13.44 5.56 -3.86
CA ALA A 152 -13.55 4.81 -2.60
C ALA A 152 -14.93 4.16 -2.34
N THR A 153 -16.02 4.74 -2.88
CA THR A 153 -17.41 4.28 -2.67
C THR A 153 -18.17 3.99 -3.96
N LYS A 154 -17.59 4.24 -5.15
CA LYS A 154 -18.36 4.38 -6.40
C LYS A 154 -18.28 3.18 -7.36
N THR A 155 -17.83 2.03 -6.91
CA THR A 155 -17.71 0.84 -7.77
C THR A 155 -18.48 -0.34 -7.17
N ASN A 156 -18.64 -1.41 -7.95
CA ASN A 156 -19.20 -2.67 -7.47
C ASN A 156 -18.30 -3.43 -6.46
N LYS A 157 -17.05 -2.98 -6.29
CA LYS A 157 -16.12 -3.45 -5.27
C LYS A 157 -15.49 -2.25 -4.57
N PRO A 158 -16.23 -1.50 -3.75
CA PRO A 158 -15.75 -0.28 -3.14
C PRO A 158 -14.61 -0.57 -2.15
N PHE A 159 -13.71 0.41 -1.99
CA PHE A 159 -12.67 0.36 -0.97
C PHE A 159 -13.28 0.48 0.44
N ILE A 160 -14.17 1.44 0.65
CA ILE A 160 -14.92 1.60 1.90
C ILE A 160 -15.89 0.42 2.03
N GLY A 161 -15.78 -0.32 3.13
CA GLY A 161 -16.53 -1.54 3.41
C GLY A 161 -15.87 -2.82 2.86
N SER A 162 -14.66 -2.74 2.29
CA SER A 162 -13.91 -3.90 1.81
C SER A 162 -13.46 -4.83 2.95
N ARG A 163 -13.28 -4.28 4.14
CA ARG A 163 -12.76 -4.97 5.34
C ARG A 163 -11.42 -5.68 5.06
N CYS A 164 -10.60 -5.05 4.23
CA CYS A 164 -9.35 -5.67 3.80
C CYS A 164 -8.31 -5.79 4.94
N PHE A 165 -8.37 -4.94 5.96
CA PHE A 165 -7.43 -4.94 7.08
C PHE A 165 -7.70 -6.07 8.07
N SER A 166 -8.96 -6.26 8.51
CA SER A 166 -9.33 -7.39 9.38
C SER A 166 -9.12 -8.72 8.67
N LYS A 167 -9.54 -8.84 7.38
CA LYS A 167 -9.31 -10.04 6.57
C LYS A 167 -7.80 -10.35 6.43
N THR A 168 -6.95 -9.35 6.31
CA THR A 168 -5.50 -9.52 6.30
C THR A 168 -5.03 -10.12 7.62
N ASN A 169 -5.45 -9.55 8.74
CA ASN A 169 -5.08 -10.04 10.07
C ASN A 169 -5.56 -11.47 10.31
N ASP A 170 -6.78 -11.80 9.89
CA ASP A 170 -7.31 -13.18 9.99
C ASP A 170 -6.42 -14.19 9.26
N ILE A 171 -5.95 -13.84 8.04
CA ILE A 171 -5.05 -14.70 7.27
C ILE A 171 -3.70 -14.84 7.98
N LEU A 172 -3.09 -13.73 8.40
CA LEU A 172 -1.79 -13.75 9.05
C LEU A 172 -1.82 -14.58 10.35
N MET A 173 -2.89 -14.47 11.14
CA MET A 173 -3.07 -15.28 12.35
C MET A 173 -3.28 -16.77 12.04
N LYS A 174 -4.08 -17.10 11.01
CA LYS A 174 -4.25 -18.50 10.55
C LYS A 174 -2.95 -19.14 10.08
N GLN A 175 -2.00 -18.35 9.61
CA GLN A 175 -0.65 -18.80 9.23
C GLN A 175 0.31 -18.91 10.43
N GLY A 176 -0.17 -18.70 11.66
CA GLY A 176 0.65 -18.72 12.88
C GLY A 176 1.45 -17.45 13.14
N GLY A 177 1.23 -16.39 12.34
CA GLY A 177 1.87 -15.10 12.51
C GLY A 177 1.07 -14.16 13.43
N LYS A 178 1.66 -12.99 13.74
CA LYS A 178 0.99 -11.93 14.50
C LYS A 178 0.13 -11.06 13.56
N ALA A 179 -0.99 -10.56 14.08
CA ALA A 179 -1.76 -9.50 13.41
C ALA A 179 -0.90 -8.23 13.21
N ILE A 180 -1.22 -7.45 12.17
CA ILE A 180 -0.67 -6.11 11.99
C ILE A 180 -1.42 -5.16 12.92
N ASP A 181 -0.69 -4.37 13.72
CA ASP A 181 -1.21 -3.19 14.38
C ASP A 181 -1.30 -2.04 13.35
N TRP A 182 -2.51 -1.77 12.87
CA TRP A 182 -2.76 -0.75 11.86
C TRP A 182 -2.78 0.69 12.40
N ASN A 183 -2.55 0.91 13.70
CA ASN A 183 -2.33 2.26 14.23
C ASN A 183 -1.04 2.88 13.67
N VAL A 184 -1.00 4.21 13.60
CA VAL A 184 0.15 4.98 13.11
C VAL A 184 0.85 5.75 14.22
#